data_e699164a36cdf292236221f747dc5e62
#
_entry.id   e699164a36cdf292236221f747dc5e62
#
_cell.length_a   1.000
_cell.length_b   1.000
_cell.length_c   1.000
_cell.angle_alpha   90.00
_cell.angle_beta   90.00
_cell.angle_gamma   90.00
#
_symmetry.space_group_name_H-M   'P 1'
#
loop_
_entity.id
_entity.type
_entity.pdbx_description
1 polymer ?
#
loop_
_entity_poly.entity_id
_entity_poly.type
_entity_poly.pdbx_seq_one_letter_code
_entity_poly.pdbx_strand_id
1 'polypeptide(L)'
;MTPDDIKLLQSRCVSEVNVDPNVLHAYQSNAECADYNNGMLNRIDVPLVTIRATIKAPLGLRNRVSISEDGRVGKTAFVESLNIKVGARVKLVYNVWTSDSLVNGAMGNIVGINKTPEGYVDFIAVNFDKPKAGINQRKKYPKQHAKYASRNGTPIFRHEMSFDLSKRVNSGQGTVTQFPLKLAWAQTSHSLQVKNVME
;
A
#
# COMPACT_ATOMS: atom_id res chain seq x y z
N MET A 1 31.06 -15.64 3.91
CA MET A 1 30.26 -16.02 5.08
C MET A 1 31.06 -17.06 5.84
N THR A 2 31.43 -16.77 7.06
CA THR A 2 32.26 -17.65 7.90
C THR A 2 31.38 -18.71 8.60
N PRO A 3 31.96 -19.84 9.12
CA PRO A 3 31.20 -20.78 9.91
C PRO A 3 30.50 -20.16 11.14
N ASP A 4 31.08 -19.12 11.73
CA ASP A 4 30.52 -18.43 12.87
C ASP A 4 29.32 -17.54 12.46
N ASP A 5 29.37 -16.95 11.26
CA ASP A 5 28.21 -16.24 10.69
C ASP A 5 27.02 -17.18 10.50
N ILE A 6 27.29 -18.42 10.03
CA ILE A 6 26.27 -19.45 9.83
C ILE A 6 25.65 -19.86 11.17
N LYS A 7 26.46 -20.10 12.20
CA LYS A 7 25.98 -20.43 13.55
C LYS A 7 25.13 -19.30 14.13
N LEU A 8 25.55 -18.04 13.96
CA LEU A 8 24.79 -16.87 14.40
C LEU A 8 23.44 -16.79 13.70
N LEU A 9 23.39 -16.99 12.38
CA LEU A 9 22.13 -17.01 11.63
C LEU A 9 21.22 -18.16 12.09
N GLN A 10 21.76 -19.35 12.25
CA GLN A 10 21.00 -20.51 12.73
C GLN A 10 20.43 -20.29 14.15
N SER A 11 21.17 -19.61 15.04
CA SER A 11 20.70 -19.28 16.38
C SER A 11 19.54 -18.28 16.40
N ARG A 12 19.31 -17.57 15.28
CA ARG A 12 18.21 -16.62 15.10
C ARG A 12 17.02 -17.20 14.34
N CYS A 13 17.14 -18.45 13.85
CA CYS A 13 16.01 -19.15 13.25
C CYS A 13 14.98 -19.51 14.30
N VAL A 14 13.76 -19.04 14.11
CA VAL A 14 12.60 -19.38 14.95
C VAL A 14 11.56 -20.10 14.09
N SER A 15 10.75 -20.98 14.70
CA SER A 15 9.64 -21.59 13.98
C SER A 15 8.58 -20.55 13.65
N GLU A 16 7.87 -20.71 12.51
CA GLU A 16 6.80 -19.79 12.09
C GLU A 16 5.73 -19.57 13.16
N VAL A 17 5.50 -20.56 14.01
CA VAL A 17 4.51 -20.49 15.13
C VAL A 17 4.90 -19.44 16.19
N ASN A 18 6.20 -19.15 16.31
CA ASN A 18 6.75 -18.23 17.32
C ASN A 18 7.04 -16.82 16.77
N VAL A 19 6.70 -16.56 15.51
CA VAL A 19 6.89 -15.22 14.92
C VAL A 19 5.67 -14.35 15.24
N ASP A 20 5.92 -13.15 15.79
CA ASP A 20 4.86 -12.17 15.98
C ASP A 20 4.22 -11.85 14.60
N PRO A 21 2.91 -12.03 14.43
CA PRO A 21 2.23 -11.76 13.16
C PRO A 21 2.29 -10.28 12.73
N ASN A 22 2.71 -9.37 13.63
CA ASN A 22 2.86 -7.95 13.33
C ASN A 22 4.26 -7.58 12.82
N VAL A 23 5.26 -8.48 12.87
CA VAL A 23 6.57 -8.20 12.28
C VAL A 23 6.48 -8.21 10.76
N LEU A 24 7.31 -7.41 10.14
CA LEU A 24 7.40 -7.33 8.69
C LEU A 24 8.13 -8.56 8.15
N HIS A 25 7.46 -9.33 7.32
CA HIS A 25 8.05 -10.50 6.66
C HIS A 25 8.76 -10.11 5.36
N ALA A 26 9.96 -10.66 5.13
CA ALA A 26 10.74 -10.45 3.92
C ALA A 26 10.74 -11.73 3.06
N TYR A 27 10.32 -11.62 1.81
CA TYR A 27 10.34 -12.70 0.83
C TYR A 27 11.18 -12.32 -0.39
N GLN A 28 11.54 -13.32 -1.19
CA GLN A 28 12.32 -13.09 -2.41
C GLN A 28 11.45 -12.61 -3.57
N SER A 29 10.25 -13.15 -3.71
CA SER A 29 9.35 -12.87 -4.83
C SER A 29 8.13 -12.02 -4.45
N ASN A 30 7.58 -11.32 -5.44
CA ASN A 30 6.32 -10.61 -5.29
C ASN A 30 5.14 -11.56 -5.08
N ALA A 31 5.18 -12.77 -5.66
CA ALA A 31 4.14 -13.77 -5.51
C ALA A 31 4.03 -14.24 -4.05
N GLU A 32 5.14 -14.64 -3.42
CA GLU A 32 5.16 -15.03 -2.01
C GLU A 32 4.67 -13.90 -1.09
N CYS A 33 5.10 -12.66 -1.37
CA CYS A 33 4.59 -11.49 -0.64
C CYS A 33 3.07 -11.33 -0.79
N ALA A 34 2.55 -11.53 -2.00
CA ALA A 34 1.11 -11.41 -2.27
C ALA A 34 0.33 -12.51 -1.55
N ASP A 35 0.80 -13.75 -1.61
CA ASP A 35 0.17 -14.90 -0.96
C ASP A 35 0.12 -14.71 0.56
N TYR A 36 1.24 -14.32 1.18
CA TYR A 36 1.28 -14.04 2.60
C TYR A 36 0.36 -12.88 3.00
N ASN A 37 0.41 -11.76 2.28
CA ASN A 37 -0.45 -10.60 2.54
C ASN A 37 -1.95 -10.94 2.39
N ASN A 38 -2.33 -11.74 1.38
CA ASN A 38 -3.69 -12.20 1.19
C ASN A 38 -4.12 -13.17 2.31
N GLY A 39 -3.24 -14.08 2.72
CA GLY A 39 -3.46 -14.97 3.85
C GLY A 39 -3.74 -14.20 5.14
N MET A 40 -2.94 -13.17 5.43
CA MET A 40 -3.13 -12.29 6.59
C MET A 40 -4.43 -11.47 6.48
N LEU A 41 -4.76 -10.95 5.29
CA LEU A 41 -6.01 -10.24 5.07
C LEU A 41 -7.22 -11.14 5.33
N ASN A 42 -7.16 -12.41 4.93
CA ASN A 42 -8.25 -13.38 5.12
C ASN A 42 -8.50 -13.71 6.60
N ARG A 43 -7.47 -13.67 7.45
CA ARG A 43 -7.59 -13.91 8.91
C ARG A 43 -8.37 -12.82 9.64
N ILE A 44 -8.52 -11.64 9.05
CA ILE A 44 -9.30 -10.55 9.65
C ILE A 44 -10.79 -10.82 9.44
N ASP A 45 -11.54 -10.98 10.54
CA ASP A 45 -12.98 -11.28 10.50
C ASP A 45 -13.82 -9.99 10.39
N VAL A 46 -13.69 -9.31 9.24
CA VAL A 46 -14.55 -8.17 8.85
C VAL A 46 -14.78 -8.22 7.33
N PRO A 47 -15.83 -7.56 6.82
CA PRO A 47 -16.14 -7.56 5.40
C PRO A 47 -14.99 -7.03 4.54
N LEU A 48 -14.71 -7.74 3.44
CA LEU A 48 -13.75 -7.31 2.42
C LEU A 48 -14.33 -6.12 1.64
N VAL A 49 -13.49 -5.12 1.41
CA VAL A 49 -13.79 -4.00 0.53
C VAL A 49 -12.84 -4.05 -0.66
N THR A 50 -13.40 -4.26 -1.85
CA THR A 50 -12.67 -4.23 -3.12
C THR A 50 -12.87 -2.87 -3.78
N ILE A 51 -11.79 -2.17 -4.07
CA ILE A 51 -11.79 -0.84 -4.66
C ILE A 51 -11.13 -0.90 -6.03
N ARG A 52 -11.90 -0.68 -7.08
CA ARG A 52 -11.37 -0.63 -8.45
C ARG A 52 -10.78 0.74 -8.76
N ALA A 53 -9.67 0.75 -9.48
CA ALA A 53 -9.07 1.96 -10.02
C ALA A 53 -9.94 2.53 -11.14
N THR A 54 -9.92 3.86 -11.28
CA THR A 54 -10.42 4.53 -12.47
C THR A 54 -9.27 4.70 -13.45
N ILE A 55 -9.34 4.02 -14.59
CA ILE A 55 -8.30 4.07 -15.62
C ILE A 55 -8.86 4.83 -16.82
N LYS A 56 -8.17 5.89 -17.23
CA LYS A 56 -8.51 6.68 -18.42
C LYS A 56 -7.38 6.56 -19.43
N ALA A 57 -7.73 6.31 -20.67
CA ALA A 57 -6.83 6.31 -21.83
C ALA A 57 -7.53 6.96 -23.01
N PRO A 58 -6.80 7.59 -23.95
CA PRO A 58 -7.38 8.17 -25.15
C PRO A 58 -8.18 7.15 -25.95
N LEU A 59 -9.18 7.65 -26.68
CA LEU A 59 -10.03 6.80 -27.51
C LEU A 59 -9.16 6.02 -28.52
N GLY A 60 -9.37 4.70 -28.62
CA GLY A 60 -8.57 3.82 -29.47
C GLY A 60 -7.26 3.30 -28.86
N LEU A 61 -6.85 3.77 -27.68
CA LEU A 61 -5.64 3.29 -27.00
C LEU A 61 -5.92 2.51 -25.69
N ARG A 62 -7.18 2.27 -25.35
CA ARG A 62 -7.56 1.54 -24.12
C ARG A 62 -7.00 0.11 -24.07
N ASN A 63 -6.92 -0.56 -25.22
CA ASN A 63 -6.36 -1.91 -25.36
C ASN A 63 -4.83 -1.97 -25.15
N ARG A 64 -4.16 -0.82 -25.04
CA ARG A 64 -2.72 -0.72 -24.75
C ARG A 64 -2.41 -0.53 -23.27
N VAL A 65 -3.43 -0.40 -22.43
CA VAL A 65 -3.24 -0.38 -20.97
C VAL A 65 -2.75 -1.75 -20.54
N SER A 66 -1.52 -1.81 -20.03
CA SER A 66 -0.96 -3.04 -19.50
C SER A 66 -1.28 -3.16 -18.00
N ILE A 67 -1.65 -4.36 -17.59
CA ILE A 67 -1.79 -4.74 -16.18
C ILE A 67 -0.77 -5.84 -15.93
N SER A 68 0.11 -5.64 -14.93
CA SER A 68 1.11 -6.65 -14.57
C SER A 68 0.48 -7.80 -13.78
N GLU A 69 1.21 -8.92 -13.63
CA GLU A 69 0.77 -10.09 -12.86
C GLU A 69 0.39 -9.74 -11.40
N ASP A 70 1.08 -8.77 -10.80
CA ASP A 70 0.76 -8.26 -9.46
C ASP A 70 -0.33 -7.15 -9.47
N GLY A 71 -1.05 -6.99 -10.58
CA GLY A 71 -2.20 -6.10 -10.74
C GLY A 71 -1.87 -4.62 -10.91
N ARG A 72 -0.59 -4.23 -11.10
CA ARG A 72 -0.22 -2.83 -11.30
C ARG A 72 -0.60 -2.34 -12.68
N VAL A 73 -1.11 -1.11 -12.74
CA VAL A 73 -1.51 -0.45 -13.98
C VAL A 73 -0.31 0.24 -14.62
N GLY A 74 0.05 -0.18 -15.81
CA GLY A 74 1.21 0.33 -16.53
C GLY A 74 2.50 0.13 -15.70
N LYS A 75 3.34 1.18 -15.66
CA LYS A 75 4.53 1.22 -14.80
C LYS A 75 4.30 1.95 -13.48
N THR A 76 3.04 2.20 -13.10
CA THR A 76 2.72 2.86 -11.84
C THR A 76 2.80 1.91 -10.65
N ALA A 77 2.80 2.46 -9.44
CA ALA A 77 2.68 1.68 -8.21
C ALA A 77 1.21 1.34 -7.87
N PHE A 78 0.24 1.87 -8.64
CA PHE A 78 -1.18 1.69 -8.35
C PHE A 78 -1.71 0.40 -8.97
N VAL A 79 -2.50 -0.31 -8.18
CA VAL A 79 -3.13 -1.56 -8.61
C VAL A 79 -4.53 -1.31 -9.20
N GLU A 80 -4.93 -2.13 -10.18
CA GLU A 80 -6.27 -2.08 -10.76
C GLU A 80 -7.35 -2.34 -9.71
N SER A 81 -7.08 -3.30 -8.82
CA SER A 81 -8.02 -3.71 -7.77
C SER A 81 -7.32 -3.76 -6.42
N LEU A 82 -7.77 -2.94 -5.48
CA LEU A 82 -7.25 -2.86 -4.11
C LEU A 82 -8.23 -3.57 -3.17
N ASN A 83 -7.80 -4.70 -2.61
CA ASN A 83 -8.54 -5.47 -1.61
C ASN A 83 -8.06 -5.12 -0.22
N ILE A 84 -8.96 -4.62 0.64
CA ILE A 84 -8.64 -4.18 2.00
C ILE A 84 -9.75 -4.51 2.99
N LYS A 85 -9.37 -4.56 4.26
CA LYS A 85 -10.27 -4.67 5.42
C LYS A 85 -9.87 -3.66 6.49
N VAL A 86 -10.79 -3.24 7.33
CA VAL A 86 -10.43 -2.51 8.56
C VAL A 86 -9.55 -3.41 9.41
N GLY A 87 -8.48 -2.87 9.98
CA GLY A 87 -7.43 -3.63 10.68
C GLY A 87 -6.27 -4.07 9.80
N ALA A 88 -6.40 -3.99 8.46
CA ALA A 88 -5.33 -4.41 7.56
C ALA A 88 -4.07 -3.55 7.69
N ARG A 89 -2.93 -4.21 7.67
CA ARG A 89 -1.60 -3.59 7.61
C ARG A 89 -1.32 -3.09 6.20
N VAL A 90 -1.00 -1.82 6.06
CA VAL A 90 -0.79 -1.18 4.75
C VAL A 90 0.43 -0.29 4.74
N LYS A 91 0.93 0.01 3.53
CA LYS A 91 1.92 1.05 3.28
C LYS A 91 1.47 1.99 2.18
N LEU A 92 1.94 3.23 2.24
CA LEU A 92 1.87 4.15 1.11
C LEU A 92 2.79 3.66 -0.02
N VAL A 93 2.31 3.78 -1.25
CA VAL A 93 3.08 3.48 -2.48
C VAL A 93 3.35 4.76 -3.31
N TYR A 94 3.02 5.90 -2.75
CA TYR A 94 3.16 7.22 -3.36
C TYR A 94 3.46 8.29 -2.30
N ASN A 95 4.20 9.35 -2.67
CA ASN A 95 4.46 10.49 -1.78
C ASN A 95 3.23 11.41 -1.77
N VAL A 96 2.34 11.22 -0.79
CA VAL A 96 1.11 12.01 -0.65
C VAL A 96 1.42 13.43 -0.16
N TRP A 97 2.30 13.53 0.85
CA TRP A 97 2.72 14.81 1.42
C TRP A 97 4.05 14.64 2.16
N THR A 98 5.15 14.97 1.49
CA THR A 98 6.50 14.69 1.98
C THR A 98 6.82 15.39 3.31
N SER A 99 6.47 16.68 3.45
CA SER A 99 6.72 17.45 4.69
C SER A 99 5.83 17.00 5.87
N ASP A 100 4.80 16.20 5.62
CA ASP A 100 3.93 15.58 6.64
C ASP A 100 4.28 14.11 6.89
N SER A 101 5.44 13.63 6.43
CA SER A 101 5.91 12.25 6.52
C SER A 101 4.95 11.22 5.88
N LEU A 102 4.05 11.66 5.00
CA LEU A 102 3.20 10.78 4.19
C LEU A 102 3.92 10.44 2.88
N VAL A 103 4.96 9.64 3.00
CA VAL A 103 5.87 9.27 1.91
C VAL A 103 5.69 7.82 1.50
N ASN A 104 6.16 7.48 0.30
CA ASN A 104 6.23 6.10 -0.15
C ASN A 104 6.96 5.23 0.88
N GLY A 105 6.32 4.13 1.27
CA GLY A 105 6.81 3.22 2.29
C GLY A 105 6.38 3.56 3.71
N ALA A 106 5.69 4.68 3.99
CA ALA A 106 5.10 4.91 5.30
C ALA A 106 4.04 3.84 5.61
N MET A 107 4.19 3.16 6.74
CA MET A 107 3.38 2.02 7.15
C MET A 107 2.38 2.40 8.24
N GLY A 108 1.27 1.67 8.29
CA GLY A 108 0.24 1.85 9.30
C GLY A 108 -0.88 0.82 9.18
N ASN A 109 -1.90 0.95 10.01
CA ASN A 109 -3.07 0.07 9.99
C ASN A 109 -4.32 0.84 9.58
N ILE A 110 -5.19 0.22 8.77
CA ILE A 110 -6.49 0.79 8.43
C ILE A 110 -7.38 0.79 9.66
N VAL A 111 -7.79 1.98 10.10
CA VAL A 111 -8.69 2.15 11.24
C VAL A 111 -10.13 2.45 10.83
N GLY A 112 -10.35 2.75 9.55
CA GLY A 112 -11.67 2.94 9.00
C GLY A 112 -11.71 3.11 7.50
N ILE A 113 -12.83 2.77 6.90
CA ILE A 113 -13.13 2.93 5.47
C ILE A 113 -14.43 3.70 5.38
N ASN A 114 -14.37 4.96 4.94
CA ASN A 114 -15.55 5.81 4.81
C ASN A 114 -16.14 5.67 3.42
N LYS A 115 -17.46 5.44 3.36
CA LYS A 115 -18.20 5.35 2.11
C LYS A 115 -19.13 6.56 1.96
N THR A 116 -19.36 6.98 0.72
CA THR A 116 -20.41 7.93 0.35
C THR A 116 -21.79 7.28 0.48
N PRO A 117 -22.90 8.05 0.47
CA PRO A 117 -24.26 7.49 0.45
C PRO A 117 -24.49 6.52 -0.71
N GLU A 118 -23.82 6.71 -1.86
CA GLU A 118 -23.90 5.86 -3.06
C GLU A 118 -23.05 4.59 -2.92
N GLY A 119 -22.33 4.40 -1.80
CA GLY A 119 -21.54 3.22 -1.51
C GLY A 119 -20.08 3.25 -2.01
N TYR A 120 -19.65 4.34 -2.65
CA TYR A 120 -18.25 4.49 -3.08
C TYR A 120 -17.34 4.83 -1.88
N VAL A 121 -16.10 4.32 -1.90
CA VAL A 121 -15.12 4.68 -0.87
C VAL A 121 -14.62 6.11 -1.13
N ASP A 122 -14.91 7.00 -0.17
CA ASP A 122 -14.53 8.41 -0.16
C ASP A 122 -13.08 8.58 0.33
N PHE A 123 -12.78 8.07 1.52
CA PHE A 123 -11.42 8.04 2.07
C PHE A 123 -11.19 6.81 2.93
N ILE A 124 -9.90 6.49 3.15
CA ILE A 124 -9.45 5.44 4.04
C ILE A 124 -8.69 6.10 5.19
N ALA A 125 -9.10 5.83 6.43
CA ALA A 125 -8.41 6.32 7.61
C ALA A 125 -7.31 5.34 8.02
N VAL A 126 -6.05 5.81 8.04
CA VAL A 126 -4.88 5.02 8.40
C VAL A 126 -4.23 5.59 9.64
N ASN A 127 -3.97 4.75 10.63
CA ASN A 127 -3.11 5.07 11.76
C ASN A 127 -1.67 4.66 11.40
N PHE A 128 -0.82 5.65 11.16
CA PHE A 128 0.58 5.42 10.78
C PHE A 128 1.45 5.12 11.99
N ASP A 129 2.47 4.26 11.81
CA ASP A 129 3.41 3.85 12.86
C ASP A 129 4.22 5.04 13.39
N LYS A 130 4.64 5.96 12.49
CA LYS A 130 5.32 7.18 12.88
C LYS A 130 4.29 8.18 13.44
N PRO A 131 4.34 8.56 14.72
CA PRO A 131 3.32 9.43 15.35
C PRO A 131 3.19 10.80 14.68
N LYS A 132 4.27 11.28 14.08
CA LYS A 132 4.30 12.57 13.36
C LYS A 132 3.73 12.49 11.94
N ALA A 133 3.52 11.30 11.38
CA ALA A 133 2.98 11.17 10.02
C ALA A 133 1.50 11.58 9.98
N GLY A 134 1.17 12.46 9.03
CA GLY A 134 -0.19 12.88 8.74
C GLY A 134 -0.78 13.94 9.68
N ILE A 135 0.03 14.64 10.50
CA ILE A 135 -0.46 15.69 11.41
C ILE A 135 -1.13 16.81 10.61
N ASN A 136 -0.48 17.29 9.55
CA ASN A 136 -1.03 18.38 8.73
C ASN A 136 -2.19 17.89 7.88
N GLN A 137 -2.15 16.63 7.42
CA GLN A 137 -3.28 15.99 6.72
C GLN A 137 -4.54 15.95 7.60
N ARG A 138 -4.41 15.56 8.87
CA ARG A 138 -5.51 15.58 9.84
C ARG A 138 -6.06 16.99 10.09
N LYS A 139 -5.16 17.99 10.21
CA LYS A 139 -5.56 19.41 10.35
C LYS A 139 -6.27 19.94 9.10
N LYS A 140 -5.83 19.55 7.92
CA LYS A 140 -6.44 19.96 6.64
C LYS A 140 -7.83 19.37 6.43
N TYR A 141 -8.09 18.17 6.96
CA TYR A 141 -9.35 17.45 6.82
C TYR A 141 -9.98 17.09 8.17
N PRO A 142 -10.36 18.11 9.01
CA PRO A 142 -10.79 17.89 10.39
C PRO A 142 -12.08 17.08 10.49
N LYS A 143 -13.03 17.28 9.56
CA LYS A 143 -14.30 16.52 9.53
C LYS A 143 -14.10 15.03 9.30
N GLN A 144 -13.19 14.68 8.38
CA GLN A 144 -12.83 13.28 8.07
C GLN A 144 -12.04 12.67 9.23
N HIS A 145 -11.08 13.41 9.77
CA HIS A 145 -10.30 12.95 10.92
C HIS A 145 -11.18 12.71 12.14
N ALA A 146 -12.14 13.60 12.45
CA ALA A 146 -13.02 13.49 13.62
C ALA A 146 -13.75 12.14 13.69
N LYS A 147 -14.12 11.54 12.56
CA LYS A 147 -14.78 10.22 12.49
C LYS A 147 -13.91 9.09 13.06
N TYR A 148 -12.58 9.24 13.06
CA TYR A 148 -11.60 8.21 13.49
C TYR A 148 -10.54 8.78 14.43
N ALA A 149 -10.81 9.90 15.10
CA ALA A 149 -9.87 10.61 15.96
C ALA A 149 -9.41 9.74 17.15
N SER A 150 -10.30 8.95 17.74
CA SER A 150 -9.97 8.02 18.84
C SER A 150 -8.93 6.96 18.48
N ARG A 151 -8.78 6.68 17.18
CA ARG A 151 -7.79 5.72 16.62
C ARG A 151 -6.68 6.42 15.85
N ASN A 152 -6.52 7.74 16.00
CA ASN A 152 -5.53 8.57 15.30
C ASN A 152 -5.56 8.41 13.77
N GLY A 153 -6.75 8.23 13.20
CA GLY A 153 -6.94 7.97 11.76
C GLY A 153 -6.61 9.18 10.88
N THR A 154 -5.63 9.02 10.02
CA THR A 154 -5.27 10.01 9.00
C THR A 154 -6.04 9.73 7.71
N PRO A 155 -6.85 10.66 7.18
CA PRO A 155 -7.62 10.42 5.96
C PRO A 155 -6.70 10.39 4.74
N ILE A 156 -6.74 9.29 4.01
CA ILE A 156 -6.04 9.08 2.74
C ILE A 156 -7.08 9.05 1.64
N PHE A 157 -6.84 9.82 0.58
CA PHE A 157 -7.72 9.95 -0.57
C PHE A 157 -7.14 9.27 -1.80
N ARG A 158 -7.95 9.16 -2.86
CA ARG A 158 -7.47 8.70 -4.16
C ARG A 158 -6.49 9.72 -4.75
N HIS A 159 -5.46 9.22 -5.41
CA HIS A 159 -4.50 10.00 -6.19
C HIS A 159 -4.53 9.56 -7.64
N GLU A 160 -4.23 10.49 -8.55
CA GLU A 160 -4.09 10.22 -9.97
C GLU A 160 -2.60 10.16 -10.34
N MET A 161 -2.23 9.16 -11.13
CA MET A 161 -0.91 9.02 -11.72
C MET A 161 -1.03 8.83 -13.23
N SER A 162 -0.14 9.48 -13.99
CA SER A 162 -0.01 9.27 -15.43
C SER A 162 0.95 8.11 -15.72
N PHE A 163 0.71 7.42 -16.83
CA PHE A 163 1.58 6.37 -17.34
C PHE A 163 1.59 6.35 -18.89
N ASP A 164 2.71 5.90 -19.43
CA ASP A 164 2.85 5.77 -20.88
C ASP A 164 2.17 4.49 -21.40
N LEU A 165 1.39 4.62 -22.45
CA LEU A 165 0.65 3.52 -23.09
C LEU A 165 1.53 2.66 -24.00
N SER A 166 2.74 3.10 -24.32
CA SER A 166 3.71 2.37 -25.14
C SER A 166 5.13 2.83 -24.86
N LYS A 167 6.12 2.00 -25.22
CA LYS A 167 7.54 2.35 -25.12
C LYS A 167 8.01 3.33 -26.22
N ARG A 168 7.18 3.63 -27.22
CA ARG A 168 7.54 4.57 -28.31
C ARG A 168 7.29 6.00 -27.88
N VAL A 169 8.20 6.89 -28.23
CA VAL A 169 8.04 8.35 -28.04
C VAL A 169 6.73 8.80 -28.71
N ASN A 170 5.94 9.62 -28.01
CA ASN A 170 4.62 10.14 -28.45
C ASN A 170 3.48 9.10 -28.53
N SER A 171 3.52 8.04 -27.78
CA SER A 171 2.52 6.96 -27.85
C SER A 171 1.22 7.20 -27.09
N GLY A 172 1.03 8.38 -26.52
CA GLY A 172 -0.11 8.72 -25.67
C GLY A 172 0.09 8.33 -24.20
N GLN A 173 -0.56 9.08 -23.34
CA GLN A 173 -0.57 8.84 -21.89
C GLN A 173 -1.96 8.42 -21.41
N GLY A 174 -2.00 7.50 -20.48
CA GLY A 174 -3.17 7.19 -19.68
C GLY A 174 -3.02 7.73 -18.25
N THR A 175 -4.12 7.78 -17.51
CA THR A 175 -4.11 8.07 -16.09
C THR A 175 -4.80 6.95 -15.31
N VAL A 176 -4.32 6.70 -14.11
CA VAL A 176 -4.92 5.79 -13.14
C VAL A 176 -5.17 6.52 -11.85
N THR A 177 -6.40 6.45 -11.35
CA THR A 177 -6.81 7.04 -10.06
C THR A 177 -7.13 5.92 -9.10
N GLN A 178 -6.37 5.83 -8.01
CA GLN A 178 -6.53 4.81 -6.97
C GLN A 178 -6.09 5.35 -5.61
N PHE A 179 -6.41 4.65 -4.53
CA PHE A 179 -5.80 4.90 -3.22
C PHE A 179 -4.33 4.48 -3.26
N PRO A 180 -3.40 5.33 -2.75
CA PRO A 180 -1.96 5.07 -2.78
C PRO A 180 -1.53 4.05 -1.70
N LEU A 181 -2.25 2.94 -1.58
CA LEU A 181 -2.06 1.95 -0.53
C LEU A 181 -1.81 0.56 -1.12
N LYS A 182 -1.00 -0.24 -0.42
CA LYS A 182 -0.77 -1.67 -0.66
C LYS A 182 -0.70 -2.40 0.67
N LEU A 183 -1.12 -3.66 0.72
CA LEU A 183 -0.93 -4.52 1.90
C LEU A 183 0.56 -4.63 2.25
N ALA A 184 0.89 -4.72 3.54
CA ALA A 184 2.26 -4.58 4.00
C ALA A 184 2.64 -5.41 5.22
N TRP A 185 2.09 -6.61 5.39
CA TRP A 185 2.64 -7.60 6.31
C TRP A 185 3.91 -8.25 5.76
N ALA A 186 3.99 -8.39 4.42
CA ALA A 186 5.17 -8.88 3.74
C ALA A 186 5.62 -7.94 2.62
N GLN A 187 6.93 -7.89 2.39
CA GLN A 187 7.57 -7.12 1.32
C GLN A 187 8.75 -7.92 0.76
N THR A 188 9.13 -7.62 -0.50
CA THR A 188 10.34 -8.22 -1.05
C THR A 188 11.59 -7.64 -0.38
N SER A 189 12.61 -8.46 -0.20
CA SER A 189 13.92 -8.05 0.35
C SER A 189 14.49 -6.84 -0.39
N HIS A 190 14.36 -6.80 -1.72
CA HIS A 190 14.79 -5.68 -2.55
C HIS A 190 14.07 -4.37 -2.18
N SER A 191 12.78 -4.40 -1.86
CA SER A 191 12.03 -3.19 -1.47
C SER A 191 12.38 -2.68 -0.06
N LEU A 192 13.06 -3.51 0.74
CA LEU A 192 13.53 -3.14 2.08
C LEU A 192 14.90 -2.46 2.05
N GLN A 193 15.77 -2.82 1.10
CA GLN A 193 17.12 -2.25 0.97
C GLN A 193 17.11 -0.76 0.67
N VAL A 194 16.12 -0.26 -0.07
CA VAL A 194 16.01 1.16 -0.45
C VAL A 194 15.68 2.08 0.74
N LYS A 195 15.19 1.55 1.86
CA LYS A 195 14.78 2.36 3.02
C LYS A 195 15.91 2.78 3.95
N ASN A 196 17.07 2.12 3.91
CA ASN A 196 18.17 2.36 4.84
C ASN A 196 19.21 3.37 4.34
N VAL A 197 18.99 4.01 3.18
CA VAL A 197 19.96 4.95 2.57
C VAL A 197 19.60 6.42 2.82
N MET A 198 18.50 6.71 3.55
CA MET A 198 18.03 8.07 3.81
C MET A 198 17.71 8.33 5.30
N GLU A 199 18.58 7.86 6.21
CA GLU A 199 18.65 8.38 7.59
C GLU A 199 19.91 9.20 7.78
#